data_3fc0a2ccad96972fb57bec8a7ab6b993
#
_entry.id   3fc0a2ccad96972fb57bec8a7ab6b993
#
_cell.length_a   1.000
_cell.length_b   1.000
_cell.length_c   1.000
_cell.angle_alpha   90.00
_cell.angle_beta   90.00
_cell.angle_gamma   90.00
#
_symmetry.space_group_name_H-M   'P 1'
#
loop_
_entity.id
_entity.type
_entity.pdbx_description
1 polymer ?
#
loop_
_entity_poly.entity_id
_entity_poly.type
_entity_poly.pdbx_seq_one_letter_code
_entity_poly.pdbx_strand_id
1 'polypeptide(L)'
;MRRRYSQWIYNWESRLTTRDSNRVVRPFEWGLDWTHDWPGVGDLRAPRDENDRTALVEYLASVNQRLIENSDEFFAYRTPADFRIEHRKVELFHTGSAPPKKQPKDEWAKFLRFTSPIDSPYPENNLVNARWFPAHGRRAVVLLPQWNADGVSQSALCRLFNVLGIAALRLSMPYHDIRRPPEITRADYAVSANVGRTIAATRQGIADIRACLDWLEERGYSRLGIVGTSLGSCYAFLASAHDPRIHVNVFNHASTTFGDVVWTGQSTRHIREAVEAVLTQEELRRVWLAISPLVYFEKFKRWSKKSLMIYGRYDLTFLPEFSVQTAGEFLRHGLDTTIKALPCGHYSLGETPYKYMDAWHISRFLAKAFAG
;
A
#
# COMPACT_ATOMS: atom_id res chain seq x y z
N MET A 1 25.88 20.90 -15.35
CA MET A 1 24.44 20.99 -15.08
C MET A 1 23.88 19.77 -14.33
N ARG A 2 24.07 18.51 -14.78
CA ARG A 2 23.51 17.31 -14.12
C ARG A 2 23.86 17.16 -12.63
N ARG A 3 25.13 17.36 -12.23
CA ARG A 3 25.54 17.27 -10.81
C ARG A 3 24.86 18.28 -9.89
N ARG A 4 24.68 19.53 -10.36
CA ARG A 4 23.99 20.59 -9.59
C ARG A 4 22.50 20.28 -9.42
N TYR A 5 21.84 19.76 -10.46
CA TYR A 5 20.46 19.33 -10.39
C TYR A 5 20.31 18.16 -9.41
N SER A 6 21.14 17.11 -9.50
CA SER A 6 21.08 15.97 -8.61
C SER A 6 21.24 16.38 -7.14
N GLN A 7 22.20 17.27 -6.84
CA GLN A 7 22.38 17.77 -5.48
C GLN A 7 21.19 18.61 -5.00
N TRP A 8 20.63 19.44 -5.87
CA TRP A 8 19.47 20.26 -5.53
C TRP A 8 18.24 19.40 -5.24
N ILE A 9 17.91 18.44 -6.12
CA ILE A 9 16.73 17.57 -5.95
C ILE A 9 16.88 16.68 -4.71
N TYR A 10 18.07 16.15 -4.45
CA TYR A 10 18.37 15.36 -3.26
C TYR A 10 18.14 16.18 -1.98
N ASN A 11 18.67 17.40 -1.91
CA ASN A 11 18.48 18.27 -0.75
C ASN A 11 17.02 18.69 -0.57
N TRP A 12 16.30 18.88 -1.66
CA TRP A 12 14.86 19.18 -1.61
C TRP A 12 14.06 17.98 -1.14
N GLU A 13 14.30 16.79 -1.68
CA GLU A 13 13.66 15.55 -1.27
C GLU A 13 13.91 15.27 0.22
N SER A 14 15.14 15.40 0.69
CA SER A 14 15.50 15.22 2.09
C SER A 14 14.69 16.16 3.01
N ARG A 15 14.57 17.43 2.64
CA ARG A 15 13.76 18.41 3.39
C ARG A 15 12.27 18.06 3.39
N LEU A 16 11.73 17.60 2.26
CA LEU A 16 10.34 17.18 2.18
C LEU A 16 10.07 15.94 3.03
N THR A 17 10.97 14.98 3.00
CA THR A 17 10.84 13.72 3.75
C THR A 17 10.91 13.93 5.26
N THR A 18 11.68 14.92 5.72
CA THR A 18 11.90 15.20 7.16
C THR A 18 10.99 16.28 7.73
N ARG A 19 10.09 16.87 6.93
CA ARG A 19 9.22 17.97 7.39
C ARG A 19 8.19 17.56 8.43
N ASP A 20 7.80 16.26 8.46
CA ASP A 20 6.79 15.78 9.38
C ASP A 20 7.41 15.57 10.78
N SER A 21 6.99 16.37 11.76
CA SER A 21 7.49 16.33 13.13
C SER A 21 6.67 15.44 14.07
N ASN A 22 5.55 14.88 13.60
CA ASN A 22 4.63 14.05 14.37
C ASN A 22 4.87 12.55 14.24
N ARG A 23 6.07 12.15 13.83
CA ARG A 23 6.51 10.75 13.79
C ARG A 23 6.89 10.31 15.19
N VAL A 24 6.22 9.27 15.68
CA VAL A 24 6.43 8.75 17.03
C VAL A 24 7.17 7.43 16.95
N VAL A 25 8.28 7.30 17.68
CA VAL A 25 8.96 6.01 17.90
C VAL A 25 8.10 5.22 18.88
N ARG A 26 7.56 4.10 18.41
CA ARG A 26 6.76 3.19 19.24
C ARG A 26 7.61 2.00 19.67
N PRO A 27 7.36 1.45 20.87
CA PRO A 27 8.08 0.27 21.32
C PRO A 27 8.04 -0.87 20.29
N PHE A 28 9.10 -1.66 20.24
CA PHE A 28 9.12 -2.90 19.48
C PHE A 28 8.20 -3.93 20.15
N GLU A 29 7.45 -4.65 19.33
CA GLU A 29 6.58 -5.75 19.75
C GLU A 29 6.66 -6.88 18.73
N TRP A 30 6.75 -8.11 19.18
CA TRP A 30 6.71 -9.28 18.30
C TRP A 30 5.34 -9.44 17.64
N GLY A 31 4.27 -9.09 18.35
CA GLY A 31 2.90 -9.20 17.87
C GLY A 31 2.45 -10.63 17.69
N LEU A 32 2.82 -11.53 18.62
CA LEU A 32 2.51 -12.96 18.54
C LEU A 32 1.00 -13.22 18.67
N ASP A 33 0.30 -12.39 19.42
CA ASP A 33 -1.15 -12.40 19.59
C ASP A 33 -1.94 -12.25 18.28
N TRP A 34 -1.32 -11.65 17.24
CA TRP A 34 -1.91 -11.54 15.91
C TRP A 34 -1.84 -12.83 15.10
N THR A 35 -0.96 -13.77 15.45
CA THR A 35 -0.64 -14.94 14.62
C THR A 35 -1.55 -16.15 14.86
N HIS A 36 -2.31 -16.18 15.96
CA HIS A 36 -3.01 -17.38 16.43
C HIS A 36 -4.01 -17.98 15.44
N ASP A 37 -4.76 -17.12 14.74
CA ASP A 37 -5.83 -17.55 13.84
C ASP A 37 -5.44 -17.44 12.36
N TRP A 38 -4.15 -17.34 12.07
CA TRP A 38 -3.73 -17.30 10.67
C TRP A 38 -3.75 -18.67 10.02
N PRO A 39 -4.34 -18.80 8.82
CA PRO A 39 -4.37 -20.04 8.08
C PRO A 39 -2.97 -20.62 7.86
N GLY A 40 -2.83 -21.93 8.06
CA GLY A 40 -1.56 -22.64 7.86
C GLY A 40 -0.57 -22.54 9.03
N VAL A 41 -0.92 -21.83 10.13
CA VAL A 41 -0.02 -21.59 11.27
C VAL A 41 -0.39 -22.42 12.50
N GLY A 42 -1.57 -23.06 12.53
CA GLY A 42 -2.16 -23.66 13.73
C GLY A 42 -1.34 -24.77 14.42
N ASP A 43 -0.38 -25.39 13.76
CA ASP A 43 0.55 -26.38 14.32
C ASP A 43 1.86 -25.78 14.86
N LEU A 44 2.15 -24.52 14.50
CA LEU A 44 3.31 -23.80 15.01
C LEU A 44 3.02 -23.26 16.41
N ARG A 45 3.95 -23.49 17.34
CA ARG A 45 3.84 -22.99 18.70
C ARG A 45 4.82 -21.85 18.92
N ALA A 46 4.32 -20.73 19.39
CA ALA A 46 5.17 -19.62 19.78
C ALA A 46 6.09 -20.06 20.95
N PRO A 47 7.34 -19.58 21.00
CA PRO A 47 8.23 -19.78 22.13
C PRO A 47 7.56 -19.31 23.44
N ARG A 48 7.78 -20.06 24.53
CA ARG A 48 7.24 -19.70 25.84
C ARG A 48 8.00 -18.54 26.49
N ASP A 49 9.29 -18.43 26.20
CA ASP A 49 10.12 -17.35 26.68
C ASP A 49 10.15 -16.20 25.67
N GLU A 50 9.46 -15.13 26.01
CA GLU A 50 9.43 -13.90 25.18
C GLU A 50 10.76 -13.14 25.16
N ASN A 51 11.75 -13.58 25.96
CA ASN A 51 13.11 -13.04 25.95
C ASN A 51 14.04 -13.84 25.06
N ASP A 52 13.68 -15.04 24.62
CA ASP A 52 14.46 -15.82 23.65
C ASP A 52 14.28 -15.23 22.23
N ARG A 53 15.04 -14.14 21.99
CA ARG A 53 15.03 -13.44 20.71
C ARG A 53 15.26 -14.38 19.52
N THR A 54 16.20 -15.33 19.64
CA THR A 54 16.55 -16.23 18.53
C THR A 54 15.39 -17.15 18.20
N ALA A 55 14.77 -17.76 19.21
CA ALA A 55 13.61 -18.60 19.02
C ALA A 55 12.42 -17.84 18.43
N LEU A 56 12.21 -16.58 18.84
CA LEU A 56 11.14 -15.73 18.31
C LEU A 56 11.34 -15.33 16.84
N VAL A 57 12.57 -15.02 16.46
CA VAL A 57 12.91 -14.75 15.05
C VAL A 57 12.65 -16.00 14.18
N GLU A 58 13.12 -17.17 14.62
CA GLU A 58 12.93 -18.40 13.86
C GLU A 58 11.45 -18.81 13.82
N TYR A 59 10.71 -18.61 14.89
CA TYR A 59 9.26 -18.83 14.91
C TYR A 59 8.56 -17.95 13.86
N LEU A 60 8.78 -16.63 13.89
CA LEU A 60 8.15 -15.70 12.94
C LEU A 60 8.61 -15.90 11.50
N ALA A 61 9.86 -16.31 11.29
CA ALA A 61 10.33 -16.72 9.96
C ALA A 61 9.61 -17.97 9.47
N SER A 62 9.37 -18.97 10.35
CA SER A 62 8.60 -20.17 10.04
C SER A 62 7.13 -19.84 9.77
N VAL A 63 6.53 -18.95 10.55
CA VAL A 63 5.19 -18.40 10.27
C VAL A 63 5.15 -17.82 8.87
N ASN A 64 6.07 -16.91 8.52
CA ASN A 64 6.11 -16.30 7.20
C ASN A 64 6.22 -17.34 6.08
N GLN A 65 7.06 -18.38 6.24
CA GLN A 65 7.17 -19.45 5.26
C GLN A 65 5.83 -20.17 5.06
N ARG A 66 5.12 -20.53 6.15
CA ARG A 66 3.79 -21.13 6.08
C ARG A 66 2.76 -20.25 5.40
N LEU A 67 2.79 -18.94 5.69
CA LEU A 67 1.91 -17.96 5.04
C LEU A 67 2.16 -17.86 3.53
N ILE A 68 3.41 -17.95 3.08
CA ILE A 68 3.78 -17.95 1.66
C ILE A 68 3.28 -19.22 0.98
N GLU A 69 3.52 -20.38 1.57
CA GLU A 69 3.08 -21.68 1.06
C GLU A 69 1.54 -21.78 0.95
N ASN A 70 0.83 -21.20 1.92
CA ASN A 70 -0.63 -21.20 2.00
C ASN A 70 -1.24 -19.83 1.71
N SER A 71 -0.61 -19.03 0.83
CA SER A 71 -0.98 -17.63 0.64
C SER A 71 -2.39 -17.43 0.06
N ASP A 72 -2.94 -18.39 -0.66
CA ASP A 72 -4.33 -18.32 -1.13
C ASP A 72 -5.32 -18.38 0.04
N GLU A 73 -5.07 -19.21 1.05
CA GLU A 73 -5.86 -19.27 2.28
C GLU A 73 -5.62 -18.05 3.17
N PHE A 74 -4.35 -17.63 3.30
CA PHE A 74 -4.00 -16.47 4.12
C PHE A 74 -4.70 -15.17 3.63
N PHE A 75 -4.79 -14.99 2.33
CA PHE A 75 -5.49 -13.86 1.72
C PHE A 75 -6.93 -14.17 1.32
N ALA A 76 -7.46 -15.35 1.68
CA ALA A 76 -8.88 -15.67 1.49
C ALA A 76 -9.77 -14.78 2.34
N TYR A 77 -10.98 -14.53 1.85
CA TYR A 77 -11.98 -13.75 2.54
C TYR A 77 -13.38 -14.22 2.11
N ARG A 78 -14.41 -13.80 2.84
CA ARG A 78 -15.80 -13.92 2.42
C ARG A 78 -16.26 -12.57 1.92
N THR A 79 -16.95 -12.53 0.78
CA THR A 79 -17.54 -11.30 0.26
C THR A 79 -18.49 -10.69 1.29
N PRO A 80 -18.30 -9.43 1.68
CA PRO A 80 -19.21 -8.75 2.61
C PRO A 80 -20.63 -8.66 2.05
N ALA A 81 -21.63 -8.84 2.92
CA ALA A 81 -23.04 -8.73 2.53
C ALA A 81 -23.63 -7.32 2.78
N ASP A 82 -22.89 -6.43 3.43
CA ASP A 82 -23.35 -5.13 3.92
C ASP A 82 -22.86 -3.94 3.10
N PHE A 83 -22.55 -4.14 1.82
CA PHE A 83 -22.17 -3.05 0.92
C PHE A 83 -23.24 -1.97 0.83
N ARG A 84 -22.84 -0.74 1.11
CA ARG A 84 -23.74 0.42 1.01
C ARG A 84 -23.02 1.66 0.52
N ILE A 85 -23.73 2.52 -0.21
CA ILE A 85 -23.26 3.84 -0.61
C ILE A 85 -23.81 4.87 0.37
N GLU A 86 -22.91 5.59 1.01
CA GLU A 86 -23.26 6.71 1.89
C GLU A 86 -22.79 8.04 1.29
N HIS A 87 -23.62 9.08 1.43
CA HIS A 87 -23.22 10.45 1.15
C HIS A 87 -22.67 11.04 2.46
N ARG A 88 -21.39 11.39 2.46
CA ARG A 88 -20.71 11.90 3.64
C ARG A 88 -19.84 13.11 3.31
N LYS A 89 -19.60 13.93 4.33
CA LYS A 89 -18.53 14.93 4.33
C LYS A 89 -17.18 14.25 4.22
N VAL A 90 -16.31 14.81 3.39
CA VAL A 90 -14.91 14.34 3.31
C VAL A 90 -14.19 14.78 4.57
N GLU A 91 -13.83 13.82 5.40
CA GLU A 91 -13.09 14.09 6.64
C GLU A 91 -11.60 14.18 6.34
N LEU A 92 -10.96 15.18 6.91
CA LEU A 92 -9.52 15.39 6.83
C LEU A 92 -8.91 15.08 8.18
N PHE A 93 -8.09 14.04 8.20
CA PHE A 93 -7.20 13.80 9.32
C PHE A 93 -5.83 14.40 9.00
N HIS A 94 -5.45 15.41 9.75
CA HIS A 94 -4.13 15.98 9.65
C HIS A 94 -3.07 14.95 10.01
N THR A 95 -2.18 14.67 9.06
CA THR A 95 -1.05 13.76 9.24
C THR A 95 0.30 14.49 9.30
N GLY A 96 0.31 15.81 9.07
CA GLY A 96 1.52 16.65 9.07
C GLY A 96 1.49 17.74 10.14
N SER A 97 2.65 18.32 10.42
CA SER A 97 2.84 19.41 11.40
C SER A 97 2.32 20.78 10.93
N ALA A 98 2.04 20.95 9.66
CA ALA A 98 1.53 22.20 9.10
C ALA A 98 0.06 22.06 8.68
N PRO A 99 -0.82 23.02 9.02
CA PRO A 99 -2.18 23.04 8.51
C PRO A 99 -2.18 23.08 6.98
N PRO A 100 -3.17 22.48 6.29
CA PRO A 100 -3.26 22.57 4.85
C PRO A 100 -3.32 24.03 4.43
N LYS A 101 -2.58 24.40 3.40
CA LYS A 101 -2.53 25.78 2.86
C LYS A 101 -3.90 26.31 2.43
N LYS A 102 -4.86 25.43 2.21
CA LYS A 102 -6.29 25.72 2.05
C LYS A 102 -7.06 24.64 2.76
N GLN A 103 -7.90 24.99 3.71
CA GLN A 103 -8.93 24.07 4.19
C GLN A 103 -9.79 23.71 2.96
N PRO A 104 -9.96 22.40 2.65
CA PRO A 104 -10.92 22.03 1.64
C PRO A 104 -12.28 22.58 2.08
N LYS A 105 -13.01 23.12 1.13
CA LYS A 105 -14.43 23.41 1.34
C LYS A 105 -15.11 22.12 1.79
N ASP A 106 -16.08 22.23 2.69
CA ASP A 106 -16.96 21.12 3.06
C ASP A 106 -17.43 20.39 1.79
N GLU A 107 -16.77 19.30 1.48
CA GLU A 107 -17.04 18.53 0.28
C GLU A 107 -17.82 17.28 0.67
N TRP A 108 -19.04 17.17 0.16
CA TRP A 108 -19.84 15.96 0.26
C TRP A 108 -19.51 15.02 -0.89
N ALA A 109 -19.29 13.75 -0.59
CA ALA A 109 -18.92 12.75 -1.57
C ALA A 109 -19.65 11.42 -1.31
N LYS A 110 -19.67 10.57 -2.32
CA LYS A 110 -20.16 9.20 -2.22
C LYS A 110 -19.05 8.30 -1.69
N PHE A 111 -19.38 7.47 -0.72
CA PHE A 111 -18.46 6.47 -0.17
C PHE A 111 -19.12 5.10 -0.20
N LEU A 112 -18.39 4.12 -0.71
CA LEU A 112 -18.68 2.71 -0.47
C LEU A 112 -18.23 2.39 0.96
N ARG A 113 -19.13 1.80 1.74
CA ARG A 113 -18.84 1.34 3.10
C ARG A 113 -19.32 -0.09 3.26
N PHE A 114 -18.56 -0.87 4.01
CA PHE A 114 -18.86 -2.24 4.39
C PHE A 114 -17.98 -2.68 5.54
N THR A 115 -18.38 -3.74 6.25
CA THR A 115 -17.56 -4.37 7.29
C THR A 115 -16.38 -5.10 6.63
N SER A 116 -15.16 -4.86 7.10
CA SER A 116 -13.97 -5.57 6.61
C SER A 116 -14.14 -7.08 6.81
N PRO A 117 -13.84 -7.91 5.81
CA PRO A 117 -13.91 -9.36 5.98
C PRO A 117 -12.81 -9.94 6.89
N ILE A 118 -11.85 -9.12 7.28
CA ILE A 118 -10.81 -9.47 8.26
C ILE A 118 -10.91 -8.48 9.43
N ASP A 119 -11.18 -9.02 10.61
CA ASP A 119 -11.34 -8.24 11.83
C ASP A 119 -9.99 -7.83 12.42
N SER A 120 -10.00 -6.71 13.12
CA SER A 120 -8.92 -6.24 13.98
C SER A 120 -9.50 -5.85 15.34
N PRO A 121 -8.68 -5.74 16.40
CA PRO A 121 -9.14 -5.28 17.71
C PRO A 121 -9.66 -3.83 17.74
N TYR A 122 -9.62 -3.11 16.61
CA TYR A 122 -9.97 -1.71 16.48
C TYR A 122 -11.25 -1.55 15.65
N PRO A 123 -12.41 -1.26 16.28
CA PRO A 123 -13.71 -1.18 15.59
C PRO A 123 -13.73 -0.17 14.44
N GLU A 124 -13.04 0.98 14.59
CA GLU A 124 -12.94 2.00 13.55
C GLU A 124 -12.26 1.45 12.29
N ASN A 125 -11.23 0.62 12.50
CA ASN A 125 -10.48 0.01 11.41
C ASN A 125 -11.30 -1.05 10.66
N ASN A 126 -12.26 -1.68 11.31
CA ASN A 126 -13.07 -2.75 10.72
C ASN A 126 -14.19 -2.22 9.81
N LEU A 127 -14.44 -0.93 9.76
CA LEU A 127 -15.41 -0.34 8.85
C LEU A 127 -14.70 0.27 7.64
N VAL A 128 -14.69 -0.46 6.53
CA VAL A 128 -14.05 -0.04 5.28
C VAL A 128 -14.74 1.21 4.72
N ASN A 129 -13.93 2.10 4.18
CA ASN A 129 -14.34 3.35 3.58
C ASN A 129 -13.61 3.57 2.26
N ALA A 130 -14.33 3.65 1.15
CA ALA A 130 -13.76 3.91 -0.16
C ALA A 130 -14.54 5.03 -0.86
N ARG A 131 -13.86 6.14 -1.18
CA ARG A 131 -14.49 7.24 -1.91
C ARG A 131 -14.78 6.80 -3.34
N TRP A 132 -16.06 6.95 -3.74
CA TRP A 132 -16.55 6.50 -5.02
C TRP A 132 -16.59 7.62 -6.06
N PHE A 133 -15.95 7.39 -7.19
CA PHE A 133 -15.93 8.27 -8.36
C PHE A 133 -16.52 7.50 -9.54
N PRO A 134 -17.86 7.58 -9.75
CA PRO A 134 -18.53 6.85 -10.82
C PRO A 134 -18.11 7.36 -12.21
N ALA A 135 -18.07 6.44 -13.18
CA ALA A 135 -18.00 6.76 -14.61
C ALA A 135 -18.86 5.78 -15.39
N HIS A 136 -19.31 6.19 -16.58
CA HIS A 136 -20.04 5.31 -17.48
C HIS A 136 -19.13 4.26 -18.12
N GLY A 137 -19.66 3.08 -18.41
CA GLY A 137 -18.94 1.99 -19.05
C GLY A 137 -18.54 0.87 -18.07
N ARG A 138 -17.59 0.03 -18.48
CA ARG A 138 -17.23 -1.21 -17.79
C ARG A 138 -15.85 -1.19 -17.14
N ARG A 139 -15.16 -0.04 -17.17
CA ARG A 139 -13.79 0.12 -16.70
C ARG A 139 -13.78 0.73 -15.32
N ALA A 140 -13.07 0.10 -14.38
CA ALA A 140 -12.91 0.65 -13.04
C ALA A 140 -11.52 0.32 -12.47
N VAL A 141 -11.06 1.16 -11.56
CA VAL A 141 -9.83 0.94 -10.80
C VAL A 141 -10.07 1.09 -9.30
N VAL A 142 -9.42 0.26 -8.50
CA VAL A 142 -9.21 0.53 -7.07
C VAL A 142 -7.92 1.32 -6.93
N LEU A 143 -7.99 2.48 -6.29
CA LEU A 143 -6.85 3.35 -6.08
C LEU A 143 -6.45 3.33 -4.60
N LEU A 144 -5.19 3.02 -4.37
CA LEU A 144 -4.54 2.92 -3.05
C LEU A 144 -3.53 4.05 -2.89
N PRO A 145 -3.78 4.98 -1.98
CA PRO A 145 -2.86 6.08 -1.75
C PRO A 145 -1.59 5.65 -0.99
N GLN A 146 -0.67 6.59 -0.83
CA GLN A 146 0.52 6.41 0.00
C GLN A 146 0.18 6.29 1.50
N TRP A 147 1.14 5.80 2.29
CA TRP A 147 1.04 5.78 3.75
C TRP A 147 0.76 7.17 4.33
N ASN A 148 -0.10 7.24 5.34
CA ASN A 148 -0.57 8.47 5.97
C ASN A 148 -1.31 9.46 5.02
N ALA A 149 -1.83 8.97 3.90
CA ALA A 149 -2.70 9.78 3.06
C ALA A 149 -3.99 10.15 3.80
N ASP A 150 -4.45 11.37 3.60
CA ASP A 150 -5.76 11.84 4.07
C ASP A 150 -6.89 11.48 3.10
N GLY A 151 -8.14 11.76 3.51
CA GLY A 151 -9.33 11.42 2.73
C GLY A 151 -9.46 12.13 1.37
N VAL A 152 -8.66 13.17 1.10
CA VAL A 152 -8.66 13.90 -0.18
C VAL A 152 -7.50 13.55 -1.08
N SER A 153 -6.46 12.93 -0.54
CA SER A 153 -5.27 12.54 -1.30
C SER A 153 -5.65 11.74 -2.54
N GLN A 154 -5.07 12.10 -3.69
CA GLN A 154 -5.29 11.48 -5.00
C GLN A 154 -6.71 11.61 -5.58
N SER A 155 -7.62 12.38 -4.96
CA SER A 155 -8.97 12.62 -5.51
C SER A 155 -8.94 13.29 -6.88
N ALA A 156 -7.96 14.19 -7.12
CA ALA A 156 -7.79 14.82 -8.42
C ALA A 156 -7.44 13.80 -9.52
N LEU A 157 -6.63 12.80 -9.19
CA LEU A 157 -6.30 11.70 -10.11
C LEU A 157 -7.52 10.84 -10.41
N CYS A 158 -8.36 10.53 -9.41
CA CYS A 158 -9.64 9.82 -9.64
C CYS A 158 -10.58 10.59 -10.56
N ARG A 159 -10.68 11.91 -10.39
CA ARG A 159 -11.48 12.76 -11.32
C ARG A 159 -10.91 12.75 -12.74
N LEU A 160 -9.59 12.72 -12.88
CA LEU A 160 -8.96 12.59 -14.20
C LEU A 160 -9.28 11.24 -14.85
N PHE A 161 -9.34 10.15 -14.08
CA PHE A 161 -9.78 8.85 -14.58
C PHE A 161 -11.24 8.88 -15.06
N ASN A 162 -12.12 9.61 -14.37
CA ASN A 162 -13.50 9.77 -14.82
C ASN A 162 -13.60 10.47 -16.19
N VAL A 163 -12.75 11.47 -16.46
CA VAL A 163 -12.69 12.13 -17.79
C VAL A 163 -12.32 11.11 -18.88
N LEU A 164 -11.55 10.07 -18.53
CA LEU A 164 -11.21 8.96 -19.44
C LEU A 164 -12.27 7.85 -19.47
N GLY A 165 -13.42 8.04 -18.79
CA GLY A 165 -14.47 7.03 -18.68
C GLY A 165 -14.07 5.81 -17.84
N ILE A 166 -13.20 5.99 -16.85
CA ILE A 166 -12.76 4.96 -15.91
C ILE A 166 -13.30 5.35 -14.53
N ALA A 167 -14.12 4.49 -13.94
CA ALA A 167 -14.59 4.67 -12.57
C ALA A 167 -13.44 4.41 -11.58
N ALA A 168 -13.51 5.02 -10.39
CA ALA A 168 -12.47 4.82 -9.39
C ALA A 168 -13.06 4.68 -7.97
N LEU A 169 -12.56 3.69 -7.23
CA LEU A 169 -12.70 3.57 -5.78
C LEU A 169 -11.37 3.95 -5.13
N ARG A 170 -11.31 5.10 -4.47
CA ARG A 170 -10.17 5.49 -3.66
C ARG A 170 -10.36 4.89 -2.26
N LEU A 171 -9.65 3.79 -1.98
CA LEU A 171 -9.76 3.05 -0.74
C LEU A 171 -8.98 3.73 0.39
N SER A 172 -9.60 3.90 1.56
CA SER A 172 -8.91 4.18 2.81
C SER A 172 -8.32 2.86 3.32
N MET A 173 -6.99 2.71 3.24
CA MET A 173 -6.30 1.50 3.69
C MET A 173 -6.48 1.29 5.21
N PRO A 174 -6.21 0.11 5.76
CA PRO A 174 -6.29 -0.12 7.20
C PRO A 174 -5.56 0.95 8.00
N TYR A 175 -6.19 1.43 9.07
CA TYR A 175 -5.69 2.49 9.96
C TYR A 175 -5.53 3.89 9.35
N HIS A 176 -6.01 4.11 8.12
CA HIS A 176 -5.98 5.43 7.47
C HIS A 176 -7.32 6.16 7.57
N ASP A 177 -7.25 7.49 7.44
CA ASP A 177 -8.44 8.35 7.43
C ASP A 177 -9.36 8.09 8.63
N ILE A 178 -10.65 7.87 8.38
CA ILE A 178 -11.67 7.58 9.39
C ILE A 178 -11.56 6.16 9.98
N ARG A 179 -10.69 5.31 9.45
CA ARG A 179 -10.39 3.98 9.99
C ARG A 179 -9.33 4.01 11.09
N ARG A 180 -8.82 5.19 11.38
CA ARG A 180 -7.76 5.36 12.38
C ARG A 180 -8.35 5.32 13.79
N PRO A 181 -7.84 4.44 14.68
CA PRO A 181 -8.21 4.45 16.08
C PRO A 181 -7.86 5.79 16.74
N PRO A 182 -8.61 6.22 17.78
CA PRO A 182 -8.45 7.54 18.38
C PRO A 182 -7.10 7.76 19.08
N GLU A 183 -6.43 6.69 19.52
CA GLU A 183 -5.14 6.76 20.22
C GLU A 183 -3.95 7.05 19.31
N ILE A 184 -4.13 7.04 17.99
CA ILE A 184 -3.07 7.38 17.05
C ILE A 184 -3.44 8.57 16.17
N THR A 185 -2.47 9.45 15.89
CA THR A 185 -2.65 10.62 15.03
C THR A 185 -2.23 10.37 13.57
N ARG A 186 -1.54 9.27 13.32
CA ARG A 186 -1.03 8.82 12.02
C ARG A 186 -1.46 7.36 11.80
N ALA A 187 -1.36 6.88 10.56
CA ALA A 187 -1.62 5.47 10.25
C ALA A 187 -0.47 4.55 10.71
N ASP A 188 0.05 4.79 11.93
CA ASP A 188 1.23 4.10 12.46
C ASP A 188 1.00 2.59 12.66
N TYR A 189 -0.27 2.16 12.80
CA TYR A 189 -0.59 0.74 12.97
C TYR A 189 -0.59 -0.04 11.64
N ALA A 190 -0.63 0.66 10.51
CA ALA A 190 -0.52 0.01 9.19
C ALA A 190 0.91 -0.47 8.90
N VAL A 191 1.92 0.28 9.39
CA VAL A 191 3.34 -0.05 9.34
C VAL A 191 3.96 0.38 10.66
N SER A 192 4.43 -0.55 11.46
CA SER A 192 4.90 -0.28 12.82
C SER A 192 6.00 -1.23 13.25
N ALA A 193 6.62 -0.94 14.39
CA ALA A 193 7.55 -1.85 15.06
C ALA A 193 6.87 -3.08 15.71
N ASN A 194 5.54 -3.25 15.56
CA ASN A 194 4.84 -4.48 15.88
C ASN A 194 4.81 -5.38 14.64
N VAL A 195 5.55 -6.51 14.68
CA VAL A 195 5.75 -7.39 13.53
C VAL A 195 4.45 -8.04 13.08
N GLY A 196 3.71 -8.68 13.99
CA GLY A 196 2.46 -9.38 13.67
C GLY A 196 1.37 -8.42 13.19
N ARG A 197 1.19 -7.27 13.85
CA ARG A 197 0.20 -6.26 13.44
C ARG A 197 0.44 -5.74 12.02
N THR A 198 1.69 -5.54 11.63
CA THR A 198 2.02 -5.06 10.27
C THR A 198 1.61 -6.10 9.21
N ILE A 199 1.80 -7.40 9.49
CA ILE A 199 1.33 -8.49 8.62
C ILE A 199 -0.20 -8.53 8.58
N ALA A 200 -0.86 -8.45 9.75
CA ALA A 200 -2.33 -8.45 9.86
C ALA A 200 -2.96 -7.27 9.11
N ALA A 201 -2.39 -6.07 9.24
CA ALA A 201 -2.83 -4.89 8.52
C ALA A 201 -2.73 -5.08 6.99
N THR A 202 -1.66 -5.70 6.52
CA THR A 202 -1.48 -6.01 5.10
C THR A 202 -2.54 -7.03 4.65
N ARG A 203 -2.74 -8.12 5.39
CA ARG A 203 -3.79 -9.12 5.13
C ARG A 203 -5.17 -8.48 4.99
N GLN A 204 -5.55 -7.65 5.98
CA GLN A 204 -6.82 -6.93 5.97
C GLN A 204 -6.93 -6.02 4.73
N GLY A 205 -5.88 -5.27 4.40
CA GLY A 205 -5.87 -4.40 3.23
C GLY A 205 -6.08 -5.15 1.91
N ILE A 206 -5.47 -6.33 1.76
CA ILE A 206 -5.65 -7.17 0.57
C ILE A 206 -7.09 -7.70 0.47
N ALA A 207 -7.67 -8.15 1.57
CA ALA A 207 -9.06 -8.61 1.61
C ALA A 207 -10.04 -7.46 1.28
N ASP A 208 -9.82 -6.26 1.84
CA ASP A 208 -10.64 -5.08 1.57
C ASP A 208 -10.57 -4.64 0.09
N ILE A 209 -9.39 -4.71 -0.53
CA ILE A 209 -9.22 -4.44 -1.97
C ILE A 209 -10.05 -5.41 -2.80
N ARG A 210 -9.98 -6.70 -2.50
CA ARG A 210 -10.68 -7.75 -3.25
C ARG A 210 -12.19 -7.66 -3.04
N ALA A 211 -12.66 -7.31 -1.83
CA ALA A 211 -14.07 -7.00 -1.58
C ALA A 211 -14.55 -5.76 -2.38
N CYS A 212 -13.70 -4.75 -2.58
CA CYS A 212 -14.02 -3.64 -3.48
C CYS A 212 -14.19 -4.12 -4.94
N LEU A 213 -13.43 -5.12 -5.38
CA LEU A 213 -13.60 -5.71 -6.73
C LEU A 213 -14.93 -6.47 -6.83
N ASP A 214 -15.35 -7.21 -5.80
CA ASP A 214 -16.66 -7.88 -5.75
C ASP A 214 -17.78 -6.86 -5.98
N TRP A 215 -17.76 -5.76 -5.22
CA TRP A 215 -18.73 -4.70 -5.35
C TRP A 215 -18.73 -4.04 -6.75
N LEU A 216 -17.57 -3.87 -7.37
CA LEU A 216 -17.45 -3.32 -8.73
C LEU A 216 -18.04 -4.28 -9.77
N GLU A 217 -17.79 -5.59 -9.65
CA GLU A 217 -18.37 -6.59 -10.54
C GLU A 217 -19.90 -6.65 -10.42
N GLU A 218 -20.45 -6.64 -9.21
CA GLU A 218 -21.90 -6.57 -8.96
C GLU A 218 -22.55 -5.36 -9.65
N ARG A 219 -21.78 -4.28 -9.87
CA ARG A 219 -22.22 -3.07 -10.57
C ARG A 219 -21.95 -3.09 -12.07
N GLY A 220 -21.48 -4.21 -12.61
CA GLY A 220 -21.27 -4.41 -14.04
C GLY A 220 -19.90 -3.92 -14.57
N TYR A 221 -18.97 -3.56 -13.70
CA TYR A 221 -17.60 -3.27 -14.09
C TYR A 221 -16.84 -4.58 -14.31
N SER A 222 -16.47 -4.88 -15.54
CA SER A 222 -15.80 -6.15 -15.93
C SER A 222 -14.35 -5.96 -16.39
N ARG A 223 -13.89 -4.73 -16.53
CA ARG A 223 -12.51 -4.38 -16.87
C ARG A 223 -11.87 -3.68 -15.69
N LEU A 224 -11.23 -4.47 -14.82
CA LEU A 224 -10.76 -4.01 -13.52
C LEU A 224 -9.25 -3.80 -13.51
N GLY A 225 -8.84 -2.77 -12.81
CA GLY A 225 -7.44 -2.45 -12.57
C GLY A 225 -7.18 -1.95 -11.15
N ILE A 226 -5.91 -1.76 -10.85
CA ILE A 226 -5.45 -1.26 -9.56
C ILE A 226 -4.36 -0.22 -9.76
N VAL A 227 -4.39 0.82 -8.95
CA VAL A 227 -3.39 1.89 -8.93
C VAL A 227 -2.90 2.06 -7.49
N GLY A 228 -1.64 1.77 -7.23
CA GLY A 228 -1.05 1.89 -5.90
C GLY A 228 0.16 2.81 -5.87
N THR A 229 0.26 3.61 -4.82
CA THR A 229 1.39 4.52 -4.58
C THR A 229 2.07 4.18 -3.26
N SER A 230 3.39 3.97 -3.26
CA SER A 230 4.19 3.71 -2.06
C SER A 230 3.68 2.45 -1.33
N LEU A 231 3.26 2.55 -0.05
CA LEU A 231 2.61 1.42 0.65
C LEU A 231 1.46 0.83 -0.17
N GLY A 232 0.67 1.69 -0.82
CA GLY A 232 -0.40 1.26 -1.71
C GLY A 232 0.10 0.45 -2.91
N SER A 233 1.34 0.63 -3.39
CA SER A 233 1.90 -0.18 -4.48
C SER A 233 2.23 -1.60 -4.03
N CYS A 234 2.68 -1.77 -2.79
CA CYS A 234 2.88 -3.09 -2.19
C CYS A 234 1.56 -3.85 -2.08
N TYR A 235 0.54 -3.21 -1.50
CA TYR A 235 -0.80 -3.80 -1.39
C TYR A 235 -1.41 -4.10 -2.78
N ALA A 236 -1.22 -3.20 -3.76
CA ALA A 236 -1.67 -3.41 -5.13
C ALA A 236 -1.04 -4.64 -5.77
N PHE A 237 0.27 -4.83 -5.59
CA PHE A 237 0.96 -6.00 -6.13
C PHE A 237 0.45 -7.30 -5.49
N LEU A 238 0.38 -7.33 -4.16
CA LEU A 238 -0.11 -8.51 -3.42
C LEU A 238 -1.56 -8.86 -3.79
N ALA A 239 -2.44 -7.86 -3.84
CA ALA A 239 -3.83 -8.07 -4.28
C ALA A 239 -3.89 -8.62 -5.71
N SER A 240 -3.11 -8.04 -6.63
CA SER A 240 -3.06 -8.48 -8.01
C SER A 240 -2.46 -9.88 -8.18
N ALA A 241 -1.50 -10.25 -7.34
CA ALA A 241 -0.94 -11.62 -7.34
C ALA A 241 -1.95 -12.67 -6.87
N HIS A 242 -3.00 -12.28 -6.16
CA HIS A 242 -4.02 -13.19 -5.59
C HIS A 242 -5.42 -13.00 -6.20
N ASP A 243 -5.56 -12.13 -7.22
CA ASP A 243 -6.86 -11.88 -7.85
C ASP A 243 -6.73 -11.81 -9.39
N PRO A 244 -7.32 -12.79 -10.12
CA PRO A 244 -7.26 -12.83 -11.58
C PRO A 244 -8.01 -11.69 -12.26
N ARG A 245 -8.97 -11.05 -11.59
CA ARG A 245 -9.79 -9.97 -12.14
C ARG A 245 -9.03 -8.68 -12.41
N ILE A 246 -7.90 -8.50 -11.73
CA ILE A 246 -7.05 -7.32 -11.93
C ILE A 246 -6.19 -7.51 -13.17
N HIS A 247 -6.57 -6.87 -14.28
CA HIS A 247 -5.84 -6.99 -15.55
C HIS A 247 -4.87 -5.84 -15.81
N VAL A 248 -5.11 -4.68 -15.19
CA VAL A 248 -4.32 -3.46 -15.40
C VAL A 248 -3.77 -2.96 -14.06
N ASN A 249 -2.46 -2.79 -13.99
CA ASN A 249 -1.75 -2.47 -12.76
C ASN A 249 -0.92 -1.21 -12.91
N VAL A 250 -0.93 -0.36 -11.89
CA VAL A 250 0.01 0.76 -11.76
C VAL A 250 0.67 0.67 -10.39
N PHE A 251 1.99 0.54 -10.39
CA PHE A 251 2.84 0.49 -9.21
C PHE A 251 3.72 1.73 -9.18
N ASN A 252 3.34 2.71 -8.38
CA ASN A 252 4.05 3.96 -8.23
C ASN A 252 4.88 3.92 -6.94
N HIS A 253 6.21 4.00 -7.06
CA HIS A 253 7.18 3.70 -6.02
C HIS A 253 7.00 2.29 -5.45
N ALA A 254 7.52 1.29 -6.17
CA ALA A 254 7.45 -0.11 -5.79
C ALA A 254 8.80 -0.66 -5.33
N SER A 255 8.75 -1.63 -4.43
CA SER A 255 9.90 -2.44 -3.99
C SER A 255 9.49 -3.90 -3.91
N THR A 256 10.46 -4.80 -4.10
CA THR A 256 10.27 -6.24 -3.94
C THR A 256 10.23 -6.65 -2.47
N THR A 257 10.89 -5.93 -1.58
CA THR A 257 11.05 -6.29 -0.17
C THR A 257 10.50 -5.21 0.75
N PHE A 258 9.54 -5.58 1.58
CA PHE A 258 8.89 -4.66 2.51
C PHE A 258 9.84 -4.22 3.64
N GLY A 259 10.53 -5.19 4.25
CA GLY A 259 11.46 -4.95 5.36
C GLY A 259 12.59 -4.01 5.00
N ASP A 260 13.16 -4.13 3.80
CA ASP A 260 14.26 -3.26 3.36
C ASP A 260 13.83 -1.80 3.20
N VAL A 261 12.62 -1.55 2.68
CA VAL A 261 12.07 -0.19 2.59
C VAL A 261 11.93 0.43 3.97
N VAL A 262 11.39 -0.33 4.93
CA VAL A 262 11.23 0.16 6.31
C VAL A 262 12.60 0.40 6.97
N TRP A 263 13.57 -0.46 6.73
CA TRP A 263 14.91 -0.34 7.30
C TRP A 263 15.71 0.85 6.75
N THR A 264 15.69 1.05 5.44
CA THR A 264 16.55 2.05 4.79
C THR A 264 15.88 3.39 4.52
N GLY A 265 14.56 3.41 4.47
CA GLY A 265 13.80 4.58 4.09
C GLY A 265 13.90 5.73 5.08
N GLN A 266 14.16 6.94 4.58
CA GLN A 266 14.22 8.14 5.43
C GLN A 266 12.87 8.45 6.10
N SER A 267 11.76 8.13 5.46
CA SER A 267 10.41 8.36 6.00
C SER A 267 10.02 7.36 7.11
N THR A 268 10.68 6.21 7.17
CA THR A 268 10.42 5.12 8.11
C THR A 268 11.45 5.03 9.24
N ARG A 269 12.38 5.99 9.32
CA ARG A 269 13.47 6.01 10.32
C ARG A 269 12.99 5.77 11.75
N HIS A 270 11.86 6.37 12.15
CA HIS A 270 11.29 6.21 13.49
C HIS A 270 10.81 4.78 13.79
N ILE A 271 10.44 4.00 12.76
CA ILE A 271 10.13 2.57 12.92
C ILE A 271 11.43 1.78 13.05
N ARG A 272 12.38 2.06 12.17
CA ARG A 272 13.70 1.45 12.24
C ARG A 272 14.34 1.62 13.61
N GLU A 273 14.29 2.81 14.19
CA GLU A 273 14.87 3.12 15.51
C GLU A 273 14.40 2.16 16.61
N ALA A 274 13.11 1.76 16.57
CA ALA A 274 12.59 0.77 17.49
C ALA A 274 12.98 -0.67 17.11
N VAL A 275 13.00 -0.98 15.82
CA VAL A 275 13.26 -2.33 15.31
C VAL A 275 14.73 -2.71 15.43
N GLU A 276 15.67 -1.80 15.12
CA GLU A 276 17.12 -2.08 15.11
C GLU A 276 17.72 -2.41 16.49
N ALA A 277 16.98 -2.07 17.56
CA ALA A 277 17.36 -2.49 18.92
C ALA A 277 17.19 -4.00 19.15
N VAL A 278 16.35 -4.65 18.32
CA VAL A 278 15.98 -6.07 18.50
C VAL A 278 16.32 -6.92 17.28
N LEU A 279 16.13 -6.43 16.08
CA LEU A 279 16.30 -7.16 14.82
C LEU A 279 17.40 -6.54 13.96
N THR A 280 18.11 -7.37 13.22
CA THR A 280 18.93 -6.96 12.07
C THR A 280 18.04 -6.72 10.82
N GLN A 281 18.58 -6.07 9.81
CA GLN A 281 17.86 -5.88 8.53
C GLN A 281 17.48 -7.23 7.89
N GLU A 282 18.37 -8.21 7.94
CA GLU A 282 18.13 -9.54 7.38
C GLU A 282 16.99 -10.27 8.10
N GLU A 283 16.98 -10.18 9.44
CA GLU A 283 15.89 -10.77 10.23
C GLU A 283 14.56 -10.07 9.96
N LEU A 284 14.55 -8.74 9.87
CA LEU A 284 13.34 -8.00 9.50
C LEU A 284 12.82 -8.42 8.12
N ARG A 285 13.71 -8.63 7.16
CA ARG A 285 13.36 -9.15 5.83
C ARG A 285 12.70 -10.53 5.93
N ARG A 286 13.22 -11.42 6.78
CA ARG A 286 12.68 -12.77 6.99
C ARG A 286 11.30 -12.74 7.65
N VAL A 287 11.11 -11.96 8.70
CA VAL A 287 9.85 -11.92 9.46
C VAL A 287 8.74 -11.10 8.78
N TRP A 288 9.04 -10.40 7.68
CA TRP A 288 8.06 -9.73 6.81
C TRP A 288 8.09 -10.23 5.36
N LEU A 289 8.62 -11.43 5.15
CA LEU A 289 8.74 -11.99 3.80
C LEU A 289 7.36 -12.26 3.17
N ALA A 290 6.38 -12.73 3.96
CA ALA A 290 5.02 -13.02 3.50
C ALA A 290 4.24 -11.79 2.99
N ILE A 291 4.65 -10.59 3.38
CA ILE A 291 4.06 -9.34 2.88
C ILE A 291 4.96 -8.62 1.86
N SER A 292 6.01 -9.29 1.41
CA SER A 292 6.95 -8.76 0.41
C SER A 292 6.57 -9.24 -1.01
N PRO A 293 6.46 -8.33 -1.99
CA PRO A 293 6.15 -8.69 -3.38
C PRO A 293 7.06 -9.77 -3.98
N LEU A 294 8.33 -9.84 -3.54
CA LEU A 294 9.35 -10.71 -4.08
C LEU A 294 8.90 -12.17 -4.24
N VAL A 295 8.19 -12.71 -3.26
CA VAL A 295 7.82 -14.13 -3.22
C VAL A 295 6.59 -14.47 -4.07
N TYR A 296 5.94 -13.48 -4.68
CA TYR A 296 4.70 -13.66 -5.44
C TYR A 296 4.79 -13.34 -6.93
N PHE A 297 5.98 -13.10 -7.49
CA PHE A 297 6.13 -12.85 -8.93
C PHE A 297 5.68 -14.01 -9.80
N GLU A 298 5.99 -15.27 -9.41
CA GLU A 298 5.51 -16.46 -10.12
C GLU A 298 3.97 -16.58 -10.04
N LYS A 299 3.37 -16.19 -8.92
CA LYS A 299 1.92 -16.17 -8.78
C LYS A 299 1.28 -15.06 -9.62
N PHE A 300 1.87 -13.87 -9.61
CA PHE A 300 1.45 -12.74 -10.43
C PHE A 300 1.47 -13.07 -11.94
N LYS A 301 2.48 -13.81 -12.38
CA LYS A 301 2.66 -14.23 -13.77
C LYS A 301 1.59 -15.20 -14.28
N ARG A 302 0.86 -15.88 -13.40
CA ARG A 302 -0.16 -16.86 -13.80
C ARG A 302 -1.27 -16.29 -14.69
N TRP A 303 -1.49 -14.98 -14.62
CA TRP A 303 -2.53 -14.29 -15.38
C TRP A 303 -1.93 -13.20 -16.26
N SER A 304 -2.51 -13.05 -17.47
CA SER A 304 -2.10 -11.98 -18.37
C SER A 304 -2.49 -10.62 -17.79
N LYS A 305 -1.49 -9.81 -17.49
CA LYS A 305 -1.66 -8.49 -16.86
C LYS A 305 -0.77 -7.47 -17.56
N LYS A 306 -1.31 -6.26 -17.74
CA LYS A 306 -0.53 -5.10 -18.21
C LYS A 306 -0.13 -4.25 -17.02
N SER A 307 1.12 -3.88 -16.90
CA SER A 307 1.64 -3.14 -15.74
C SER A 307 2.37 -1.86 -16.14
N LEU A 308 2.25 -0.83 -15.32
CA LEU A 308 3.08 0.36 -15.34
C LEU A 308 3.79 0.46 -13.99
N MET A 309 5.12 0.51 -14.02
CA MET A 309 5.93 0.82 -12.86
C MET A 309 6.54 2.21 -13.00
N ILE A 310 6.32 3.07 -12.01
CA ILE A 310 6.92 4.41 -11.95
C ILE A 310 7.79 4.50 -10.69
N TYR A 311 8.97 5.11 -10.80
CA TYR A 311 9.83 5.38 -9.65
C TYR A 311 10.61 6.68 -9.78
N GLY A 312 10.99 7.24 -8.63
CA GLY A 312 11.83 8.43 -8.52
C GLY A 312 13.31 8.08 -8.52
N ARG A 313 14.11 8.78 -9.34
CA ARG A 313 15.58 8.58 -9.38
C ARG A 313 16.30 9.10 -8.13
N TYR A 314 15.63 9.88 -7.30
CA TYR A 314 16.17 10.52 -6.10
C TYR A 314 15.31 10.18 -4.87
N ASP A 315 14.65 9.02 -4.91
CA ASP A 315 13.81 8.54 -3.83
C ASP A 315 14.65 8.19 -2.60
N LEU A 316 14.31 8.76 -1.44
CA LEU A 316 14.96 8.52 -0.15
C LEU A 316 14.13 7.61 0.77
N THR A 317 12.99 7.13 0.29
CA THR A 317 12.12 6.18 1.00
C THR A 317 12.18 4.81 0.34
N PHE A 318 11.88 4.75 -0.95
CA PHE A 318 12.11 3.58 -1.79
C PHE A 318 13.39 3.82 -2.58
N LEU A 319 14.52 3.46 -2.00
CA LEU A 319 15.81 3.75 -2.61
C LEU A 319 15.86 3.29 -4.08
N PRO A 320 16.50 4.05 -4.97
CA PRO A 320 16.52 3.75 -6.41
C PRO A 320 16.98 2.33 -6.76
N GLU A 321 17.89 1.76 -5.97
CA GLU A 321 18.35 0.38 -6.12
C GLU A 321 17.23 -0.64 -5.96
N PHE A 322 16.31 -0.45 -5.01
CA PHE A 322 15.15 -1.34 -4.84
C PHE A 322 14.17 -1.22 -6.01
N SER A 323 13.99 0.00 -6.52
CA SER A 323 13.16 0.22 -7.70
C SER A 323 13.77 -0.43 -8.95
N VAL A 324 15.09 -0.38 -9.10
CA VAL A 324 15.82 -1.07 -10.20
C VAL A 324 15.73 -2.59 -10.05
N GLN A 325 15.87 -3.11 -8.83
CA GLN A 325 15.68 -4.54 -8.54
C GLN A 325 14.26 -4.98 -8.90
N THR A 326 13.24 -4.20 -8.49
CA THR A 326 11.84 -4.48 -8.81
C THR A 326 11.60 -4.50 -10.32
N ALA A 327 12.14 -3.52 -11.04
CA ALA A 327 12.09 -3.50 -12.51
C ALA A 327 12.75 -4.73 -13.12
N GLY A 328 13.88 -5.16 -12.55
CA GLY A 328 14.59 -6.40 -12.94
C GLY A 328 13.72 -7.64 -12.75
N GLU A 329 12.96 -7.73 -11.64
CA GLU A 329 12.05 -8.85 -11.41
C GLU A 329 10.92 -8.90 -12.45
N PHE A 330 10.30 -7.76 -12.78
CA PHE A 330 9.29 -7.72 -13.85
C PHE A 330 9.86 -8.23 -15.18
N LEU A 331 11.08 -7.83 -15.54
CA LEU A 331 11.73 -8.25 -16.77
C LEU A 331 12.12 -9.74 -16.73
N ARG A 332 12.70 -10.20 -15.61
CA ARG A 332 13.11 -11.61 -15.42
C ARG A 332 11.94 -12.58 -15.56
N HIS A 333 10.76 -12.19 -15.10
CA HIS A 333 9.54 -12.99 -15.21
C HIS A 333 8.80 -12.81 -16.54
N GLY A 334 9.32 -11.99 -17.46
CA GLY A 334 8.70 -11.74 -18.78
C GLY A 334 7.34 -11.07 -18.71
N LEU A 335 7.13 -10.21 -17.71
CA LEU A 335 5.85 -9.54 -17.48
C LEU A 335 5.67 -8.32 -18.40
N ASP A 336 4.47 -8.15 -18.97
CA ASP A 336 4.13 -6.97 -19.80
C ASP A 336 4.11 -5.71 -18.91
N THR A 337 5.29 -5.08 -18.79
CA THR A 337 5.48 -3.95 -17.89
C THR A 337 6.16 -2.78 -18.58
N THR A 338 5.51 -1.63 -18.55
CA THR A 338 6.12 -0.34 -18.90
C THR A 338 6.80 0.24 -17.67
N ILE A 339 8.11 0.56 -17.76
CA ILE A 339 8.88 1.11 -16.64
C ILE A 339 9.19 2.59 -16.92
N LYS A 340 8.97 3.48 -15.95
CA LYS A 340 9.22 4.92 -16.03
C LYS A 340 10.01 5.41 -14.82
N ALA A 341 11.18 5.98 -15.08
CA ALA A 341 12.02 6.63 -14.05
C ALA A 341 11.86 8.15 -14.15
N LEU A 342 11.28 8.77 -13.13
CA LEU A 342 11.08 10.23 -13.07
C LEU A 342 12.26 10.92 -12.38
N PRO A 343 12.61 12.17 -12.77
CA PRO A 343 13.72 12.90 -12.20
C PRO A 343 13.34 13.60 -10.87
N CYS A 344 12.68 12.87 -9.97
CA CYS A 344 12.22 13.34 -8.65
C CYS A 344 12.50 12.26 -7.59
N GLY A 345 12.19 12.54 -6.34
CA GLY A 345 12.15 11.59 -5.25
C GLY A 345 10.73 11.18 -4.88
N HIS A 346 10.56 10.59 -3.69
CA HIS A 346 9.30 10.07 -3.19
C HIS A 346 8.28 11.18 -2.87
N TYR A 347 8.73 12.18 -2.13
CA TYR A 347 7.90 13.30 -1.69
C TYR A 347 7.80 14.39 -2.76
N SER A 348 8.89 14.64 -3.48
CA SER A 348 8.89 15.62 -4.56
C SER A 348 8.04 15.20 -5.77
N LEU A 349 7.67 13.92 -5.89
CA LEU A 349 6.67 13.47 -6.86
C LEU A 349 5.33 14.19 -6.68
N GLY A 350 4.93 14.50 -5.45
CA GLY A 350 3.72 15.26 -5.13
C GLY A 350 3.78 16.74 -5.50
N GLU A 351 4.94 17.25 -5.90
CA GLU A 351 5.18 18.66 -6.18
C GLU A 351 5.17 18.96 -7.70
N THR A 352 4.95 20.21 -8.04
CA THR A 352 5.02 20.68 -9.45
C THR A 352 6.49 20.72 -9.90
N PRO A 353 6.83 20.21 -11.10
CA PRO A 353 5.96 19.71 -12.17
C PRO A 353 5.67 18.18 -12.09
N TYR A 354 6.30 17.44 -11.20
CA TYR A 354 6.36 15.97 -11.21
C TYR A 354 5.01 15.31 -11.02
N LYS A 355 4.13 15.87 -10.18
CA LYS A 355 2.76 15.35 -10.02
C LYS A 355 1.95 15.34 -11.32
N TYR A 356 2.21 16.30 -12.23
CA TYR A 356 1.55 16.31 -13.55
C TYR A 356 2.17 15.30 -14.50
N MET A 357 3.50 15.12 -14.43
CA MET A 357 4.20 14.08 -15.21
C MET A 357 3.71 12.69 -14.80
N ASP A 358 3.60 12.45 -13.49
CA ASP A 358 3.09 11.21 -12.93
C ASP A 358 1.65 10.94 -13.38
N ALA A 359 0.74 11.90 -13.13
CA ALA A 359 -0.66 11.79 -13.54
C ALA A 359 -0.82 11.55 -15.06
N TRP A 360 0.02 12.19 -15.88
CA TRP A 360 0.02 11.99 -17.33
C TRP A 360 0.44 10.56 -17.71
N HIS A 361 1.53 10.03 -17.12
CA HIS A 361 1.98 8.67 -17.39
C HIS A 361 0.93 7.63 -16.99
N ILE A 362 0.35 7.78 -15.78
CA ILE A 362 -0.70 6.88 -15.28
C ILE A 362 -1.92 6.93 -16.19
N SER A 363 -2.44 8.11 -16.47
CA SER A 363 -3.66 8.30 -17.26
C SER A 363 -3.52 7.79 -18.70
N ARG A 364 -2.38 8.09 -19.35
CA ARG A 364 -2.08 7.59 -20.70
C ARG A 364 -1.97 6.07 -20.72
N PHE A 365 -1.31 5.49 -19.72
CA PHE A 365 -1.19 4.04 -19.62
C PHE A 365 -2.55 3.37 -19.44
N LEU A 366 -3.36 3.84 -18.48
CA LEU A 366 -4.69 3.30 -18.21
C LEU A 366 -5.60 3.40 -19.46
N ALA A 367 -5.61 4.56 -20.13
CA ALA A 367 -6.37 4.75 -21.36
C ALA A 367 -6.00 3.71 -22.43
N LYS A 368 -4.70 3.47 -22.64
CA LYS A 368 -4.21 2.48 -23.60
C LYS A 368 -4.49 1.04 -23.16
N ALA A 369 -4.22 0.72 -21.89
CA ALA A 369 -4.34 -0.64 -21.36
C ALA A 369 -5.79 -1.12 -21.32
N PHE A 370 -6.74 -0.21 -21.08
CA PHE A 370 -8.18 -0.49 -21.11
C PHE A 370 -8.82 -0.37 -22.52
N ALA A 371 -8.13 0.12 -23.53
CA ALA A 371 -8.65 0.18 -24.90
C ALA A 371 -8.53 -1.18 -25.62
N GLY A 372 -7.46 -1.92 -25.36
CA GLY A 372 -7.23 -3.28 -25.86
C GLY A 372 -7.76 -4.32 -24.89
#